data_51677ecb54d77ca8be767d50002e8af4
#
_entry.id   51677ecb54d77ca8be767d50002e8af4
#
_cell.length_a   1.000
_cell.length_b   1.000
_cell.length_c   1.000
_cell.angle_alpha   90.00
_cell.angle_beta   90.00
_cell.angle_gamma   90.00
#
_symmetry.space_group_name_H-M   'P 1'
#
loop_
_entity.id
_entity.type
_entity.pdbx_description
1 polymer ?
#
loop_
_entity_poly.entity_id
_entity_poly.type
_entity_poly.pdbx_seq_one_letter_code
_entity_poly.pdbx_strand_id
1 'polypeptide(L)'
;SLSDLNVVARDQALAQWQTTLAEYRTKQWKQVGRSSVDDAVAVTEDGKAFTVRACLDVSSLDVVDAAGKSIVVANRPAQQQYTYTVEKAPEGFFVIEDTLKGQPCDA
;
A
#
# COMPACT_ATOMS: atom_id res chain seq x y z
N SER A 1 -1.89 -10.50 -10.13
CA SER A 1 -1.85 -9.99 -11.50
C SER A 1 -2.28 -8.53 -11.54
N LEU A 2 -1.76 -7.77 -12.50
CA LEU A 2 -2.13 -6.37 -12.66
C LEU A 2 -3.63 -6.18 -12.90
N SER A 3 -4.26 -7.13 -13.56
CA SER A 3 -5.69 -7.05 -13.87
C SER A 3 -6.57 -7.23 -12.64
N ASP A 4 -6.03 -7.83 -11.57
CA ASP A 4 -6.82 -8.09 -10.37
C ASP A 4 -6.94 -6.87 -9.46
N LEU A 5 -6.09 -5.87 -9.64
CA LEU A 5 -6.11 -4.68 -8.79
C LEU A 5 -7.40 -3.88 -8.95
N ASN A 6 -8.04 -3.90 -10.10
CA ASN A 6 -9.26 -3.14 -10.35
C ASN A 6 -10.46 -3.66 -9.55
N VAL A 7 -10.33 -4.80 -8.90
CA VAL A 7 -11.37 -5.35 -8.01
C VAL A 7 -11.42 -4.58 -6.70
N VAL A 8 -10.30 -4.01 -6.26
CA VAL A 8 -10.19 -3.36 -4.95
C VAL A 8 -9.71 -1.90 -5.02
N ALA A 9 -9.31 -1.41 -6.21
CA ALA A 9 -8.75 -0.07 -6.34
C ALA A 9 -9.21 0.60 -7.62
N ARG A 10 -9.25 1.92 -7.59
CA ARG A 10 -9.60 2.78 -8.73
C ARG A 10 -8.76 4.06 -8.66
N ASP A 11 -8.81 4.85 -9.72
CA ASP A 11 -8.25 6.21 -9.79
C ASP A 11 -6.76 6.22 -9.46
N GLN A 12 -6.32 7.13 -8.60
CA GLN A 12 -4.91 7.30 -8.29
C GLN A 12 -4.27 6.05 -7.69
N ALA A 13 -4.98 5.37 -6.77
CA ALA A 13 -4.44 4.18 -6.13
C ALA A 13 -4.19 3.07 -7.15
N LEU A 14 -5.15 2.85 -8.05
CA LEU A 14 -5.00 1.83 -9.09
C LEU A 14 -3.81 2.14 -10.01
N ALA A 15 -3.70 3.39 -10.46
CA ALA A 15 -2.62 3.80 -11.35
C ALA A 15 -1.25 3.65 -10.67
N GLN A 16 -1.15 4.06 -9.41
CA GLN A 16 0.09 3.95 -8.64
C GLN A 16 0.51 2.50 -8.44
N TRP A 17 -0.42 1.64 -8.07
CA TRP A 17 -0.13 0.23 -7.81
C TRP A 17 0.26 -0.50 -9.09
N GLN A 18 -0.41 -0.19 -10.22
CA GLN A 18 -0.05 -0.77 -11.51
C GLN A 18 1.36 -0.33 -11.94
N THR A 19 1.68 0.94 -11.75
CA THR A 19 3.00 1.47 -12.08
C THR A 19 4.08 0.80 -11.23
N THR A 20 3.84 0.63 -9.94
CA THR A 20 4.77 -0.02 -9.03
C THR A 20 5.04 -1.47 -9.43
N LEU A 21 3.98 -2.22 -9.76
CA LEU A 21 4.16 -3.61 -10.17
C LEU A 21 4.89 -3.73 -11.50
N ALA A 22 4.62 -2.81 -12.45
CA ALA A 22 5.32 -2.78 -13.73
C ALA A 22 6.81 -2.50 -13.54
N GLU A 23 7.14 -1.59 -12.61
CA GLU A 23 8.53 -1.28 -12.29
C GLU A 23 9.25 -2.50 -11.69
N TYR A 24 8.61 -3.18 -10.77
CA TYR A 24 9.16 -4.41 -10.18
C TYR A 24 9.45 -5.44 -11.25
N ARG A 25 8.53 -5.63 -12.19
CA ARG A 25 8.70 -6.57 -13.28
C ARG A 25 9.85 -6.18 -14.20
N THR A 26 9.92 -4.91 -14.57
CA THR A 26 10.97 -4.41 -15.47
C THR A 26 12.35 -4.53 -14.82
N LYS A 27 12.47 -4.23 -13.55
CA LYS A 27 13.75 -4.28 -12.82
C LYS A 27 14.04 -5.65 -12.24
N GLN A 28 13.13 -6.59 -12.39
CA GLN A 28 13.24 -7.95 -11.84
C GLN A 28 13.36 -7.95 -10.32
N TRP A 29 12.70 -7.01 -9.68
CA TRP A 29 12.60 -6.96 -8.23
C TRP A 29 11.54 -7.92 -7.74
N LYS A 30 11.77 -8.51 -6.59
CA LYS A 30 10.83 -9.44 -5.96
C LYS A 30 10.61 -9.03 -4.53
N GLN A 31 9.36 -8.97 -4.12
CA GLN A 31 9.00 -8.77 -2.73
C GLN A 31 9.09 -10.09 -1.99
N VAL A 32 9.76 -10.09 -0.85
CA VAL A 32 9.84 -11.26 0.03
C VAL A 32 9.35 -10.86 1.42
N GLY A 33 8.74 -11.82 2.12
CA GLY A 33 8.13 -11.55 3.40
C GLY A 33 6.75 -10.92 3.26
N ARG A 34 6.22 -10.42 4.37
CA ARG A 34 4.88 -9.84 4.43
C ARG A 34 4.86 -8.58 5.27
N SER A 35 3.96 -7.67 4.90
CA SER A 35 3.56 -6.59 5.79
C SER A 35 2.29 -7.00 6.54
N SER A 36 2.05 -6.38 7.69
CA SER A 36 0.82 -6.58 8.43
C SER A 36 0.23 -5.22 8.81
N VAL A 37 -1.08 -5.18 8.96
CA VAL A 37 -1.78 -3.99 9.42
C VAL A 37 -1.89 -4.09 10.94
N ASP A 38 -1.16 -3.21 11.65
CA ASP A 38 -1.17 -3.22 13.11
C ASP A 38 -2.34 -2.44 13.68
N ASP A 39 -2.77 -1.39 12.97
CA ASP A 39 -3.85 -0.55 13.41
C ASP A 39 -4.47 0.13 12.18
N ALA A 40 -5.78 0.30 12.19
CA ALA A 40 -6.48 1.00 11.12
C ALA A 40 -7.71 1.70 11.68
N VAL A 41 -7.89 2.97 11.31
CA VAL A 41 -9.03 3.79 11.74
C VAL A 41 -9.67 4.39 10.50
N ALA A 42 -10.98 4.19 10.35
CA ALA A 42 -11.76 4.73 9.26
C ALA A 42 -12.71 5.81 9.76
N VAL A 43 -12.77 6.94 9.04
CA VAL A 43 -13.64 8.06 9.36
C VAL A 43 -14.41 8.46 8.11
N THR A 44 -15.70 8.73 8.26
CA THR A 44 -16.54 9.19 7.17
C THR A 44 -17.48 10.28 7.64
N GLU A 45 -17.79 11.22 6.74
CA GLU A 45 -18.76 12.28 7.00
C GLU A 45 -20.10 12.00 6.30
N ASP A 46 -20.06 11.28 5.18
CA ASP A 46 -21.25 11.07 4.33
C ASP A 46 -21.61 9.60 4.13
N GLY A 47 -20.82 8.67 4.66
CA GLY A 47 -21.03 7.23 4.47
C GLY A 47 -20.66 6.72 3.09
N LYS A 48 -20.12 7.56 2.21
CA LYS A 48 -19.76 7.19 0.84
C LYS A 48 -18.26 7.20 0.61
N ALA A 49 -17.57 8.18 1.18
CA ALA A 49 -16.12 8.27 1.12
C ALA A 49 -15.57 8.17 2.54
N PHE A 50 -14.53 7.40 2.70
CA PHE A 50 -13.89 7.14 3.99
C PHE A 50 -12.41 7.51 3.90
N THR A 51 -11.91 8.18 4.93
CA THR A 51 -10.46 8.34 5.11
C THR A 51 -10.01 7.27 6.08
N VAL A 52 -9.09 6.42 5.63
CA VAL A 52 -8.55 5.33 6.44
C VAL A 52 -7.09 5.61 6.72
N ARG A 53 -6.74 5.70 8.01
CA ARG A 53 -5.34 5.78 8.43
C ARG A 53 -4.93 4.41 8.94
N ALA A 54 -3.84 3.90 8.40
CA ALA A 54 -3.37 2.57 8.75
C ALA A 54 -1.90 2.60 9.12
N CYS A 55 -1.54 1.82 10.12
CA CYS A 55 -0.17 1.57 10.50
C CYS A 55 0.21 0.19 9.96
N LEU A 56 1.19 0.14 9.07
CA LEU A 56 1.66 -1.11 8.50
C LEU A 56 3.01 -1.46 9.09
N ASP A 57 3.12 -2.68 9.60
CA ASP A 57 4.40 -3.23 10.03
C ASP A 57 5.07 -3.85 8.81
N VAL A 58 6.19 -3.29 8.40
CA VAL A 58 6.96 -3.74 7.25
C VAL A 58 8.31 -4.33 7.66
N SER A 59 8.50 -4.63 8.94
CA SER A 59 9.76 -5.14 9.47
C SER A 59 10.17 -6.47 8.84
N SER A 60 9.19 -7.30 8.46
CA SER A 60 9.43 -8.59 7.82
C SER A 60 9.41 -8.53 6.30
N LEU A 61 9.21 -7.33 5.74
CA LEU A 61 9.10 -7.13 4.30
C LEU A 61 10.44 -6.72 3.73
N ASP A 62 10.82 -7.34 2.63
CA ASP A 62 12.02 -6.95 1.90
C ASP A 62 11.72 -6.96 0.40
N VAL A 63 12.54 -6.27 -0.35
CA VAL A 63 12.52 -6.30 -1.81
C VAL A 63 13.93 -6.60 -2.27
N VAL A 64 14.08 -7.61 -3.11
CA VAL A 64 15.39 -8.05 -3.58
C VAL A 64 15.47 -7.89 -5.09
N ASP A 65 16.68 -7.68 -5.59
CA ASP A 65 16.94 -7.59 -7.03
C ASP A 65 17.10 -8.99 -7.65
N ALA A 66 17.45 -9.04 -8.93
CA ALA A 66 17.60 -10.29 -9.65
C ALA A 66 18.70 -11.18 -9.07
N ALA A 67 19.66 -10.58 -8.36
CA ALA A 67 20.76 -11.32 -7.71
C ALA A 67 20.42 -11.73 -6.28
N GLY A 68 19.22 -11.41 -5.79
CA GLY A 68 18.81 -11.73 -4.44
C GLY A 68 19.25 -10.73 -3.39
N LYS A 69 19.78 -9.58 -3.80
CA LYS A 69 20.26 -8.56 -2.89
C LYS A 69 19.16 -7.57 -2.54
N SER A 70 19.05 -7.21 -1.25
CA SER A 70 18.06 -6.24 -0.79
C SER A 70 18.31 -4.86 -1.39
N ILE A 71 17.25 -4.22 -1.88
CA ILE A 71 17.29 -2.84 -2.38
C ILE A 71 16.64 -1.87 -1.41
N VAL A 72 16.16 -2.35 -0.27
CA VAL A 72 15.52 -1.53 0.75
C VAL A 72 16.58 -0.83 1.59
N VAL A 73 16.34 0.45 1.92
CA VAL A 73 17.29 1.20 2.76
C VAL A 73 17.35 0.59 4.16
N ALA A 74 18.57 0.52 4.71
CA ALA A 74 18.82 -0.19 5.97
C ALA A 74 18.11 0.45 7.17
N ASN A 75 17.88 1.76 7.13
CA ASN A 75 17.28 2.49 8.23
C ASN A 75 15.78 2.76 8.02
N ARG A 76 15.13 2.00 7.16
CA ARG A 76 13.68 2.12 6.95
C ARG A 76 12.95 1.87 8.27
N PRO A 77 11.96 2.71 8.63
CA PRO A 77 11.15 2.45 9.83
C PRO A 77 10.44 1.10 9.73
N ALA A 78 10.37 0.38 10.86
CA ALA A 78 9.68 -0.90 10.91
C ALA A 78 8.17 -0.75 10.71
N GLN A 79 7.62 0.39 11.13
CA GLN A 79 6.21 0.72 10.97
C GLN A 79 6.08 1.99 10.15
N GLN A 80 5.12 1.99 9.23
CA GLN A 80 4.87 3.14 8.36
C GLN A 80 3.40 3.49 8.37
N GLN A 81 3.11 4.79 8.41
CA GLN A 81 1.75 5.30 8.40
C GLN A 81 1.32 5.59 6.97
N TYR A 82 0.15 5.07 6.61
CA TYR A 82 -0.48 5.31 5.31
C TYR A 82 -1.85 5.94 5.52
N THR A 83 -2.26 6.76 4.56
CA THR A 83 -3.61 7.28 4.48
C THR A 83 -4.22 6.85 3.16
N TYR A 84 -5.41 6.26 3.23
CA TYR A 84 -6.16 5.82 2.07
C TYR A 84 -7.47 6.57 2.01
N THR A 85 -7.94 6.88 0.81
CA THR A 85 -9.31 7.27 0.58
C THR A 85 -10.04 6.09 -0.03
N VAL A 86 -11.12 5.66 0.60
CA VAL A 86 -11.92 4.51 0.18
C VAL A 86 -13.30 5.01 -0.19
N GLU A 87 -13.77 4.64 -1.38
CA GLU A 87 -15.08 5.04 -1.88
C GLU A 87 -16.02 3.84 -1.90
N LYS A 88 -17.23 4.05 -1.42
CA LYS A 88 -18.30 3.05 -1.51
C LYS A 88 -19.01 3.18 -2.84
N ALA A 89 -19.11 2.08 -3.57
CA ALA A 89 -19.83 1.98 -4.84
C ALA A 89 -20.81 0.83 -4.75
N PRO A 90 -21.77 0.71 -5.70
CA PRO A 90 -22.73 -0.40 -5.67
C PRO A 90 -22.07 -1.78 -5.66
N GLU A 91 -20.89 -1.91 -6.27
CA GLU A 91 -20.16 -3.16 -6.35
C GLU A 91 -19.32 -3.45 -5.09
N GLY A 92 -19.16 -2.49 -4.18
CA GLY A 92 -18.35 -2.66 -2.97
C GLY A 92 -17.52 -1.42 -2.64
N PHE A 93 -16.40 -1.65 -1.96
CA PHE A 93 -15.49 -0.59 -1.55
C PHE A 93 -14.23 -0.62 -2.39
N PHE A 94 -13.76 0.57 -2.78
CA PHE A 94 -12.54 0.69 -3.61
C PHE A 94 -11.62 1.73 -3.01
N VAL A 95 -10.33 1.41 -2.95
CA VAL A 95 -9.30 2.38 -2.59
C VAL A 95 -9.07 3.26 -3.82
N ILE A 96 -9.28 4.56 -3.68
CA ILE A 96 -9.10 5.52 -4.78
C ILE A 96 -7.87 6.38 -4.62
N GLU A 97 -7.36 6.53 -3.39
CA GLU A 97 -6.12 7.25 -3.12
C GLU A 97 -5.30 6.49 -2.09
N ASP A 98 -3.99 6.49 -2.29
CA ASP A 98 -3.02 5.84 -1.41
C ASP A 98 -1.85 6.81 -1.21
N THR A 99 -1.61 7.21 0.04
CA THR A 99 -0.56 8.17 0.37
C THR A 99 0.28 7.63 1.53
N LEU A 100 1.58 7.49 1.28
CA LEU A 100 2.56 7.20 2.33
C LEU A 100 2.88 8.51 3.04
N LYS A 101 2.68 8.57 4.36
CA LYS A 101 2.92 9.78 5.13
C LYS A 101 4.40 10.02 5.42
N GLY A 102 5.25 9.00 5.22
CA GLY A 102 6.69 9.14 5.44
C GLY A 102 7.09 9.25 6.90
N GLN A 103 6.21 8.89 7.81
CA GLN A 103 6.43 8.97 9.25
C GLN A 103 6.20 7.62 9.89
N PRO A 104 6.94 7.30 10.98
CA PRO A 104 6.59 6.14 11.78
C PRO A 104 5.20 6.29 12.37
N CYS A 105 4.58 5.19 12.69
CA CYS A 105 3.29 5.22 13.37
C CYS A 105 3.46 5.81 14.77
N ASP A 106 2.47 6.58 15.20
CA ASP A 106 2.43 7.05 16.57
C ASP A 106 2.18 5.88 17.50
N ALA A 107 2.89 5.90 18.61
CA ALA A 107 2.74 4.87 19.63
C ALA A 107 1.36 4.95 20.31
#